data_5088b017be4bd9a4ac8838dc6b89d102
#
_entry.id   5088b017be4bd9a4ac8838dc6b89d102
#
_cell.length_a   1.000
_cell.length_b   1.000
_cell.length_c   1.000
_cell.angle_alpha   90.00
_cell.angle_beta   90.00
_cell.angle_gamma   90.00
#
_symmetry.space_group_name_H-M   'P 1'
#
loop_
_entity.id
_entity.type
_entity.pdbx_description
1 polymer ?
#
loop_
_entity_poly.entity_id
_entity_poly.type
_entity_poly.pdbx_seq_one_letter_code
_entity_poly.pdbx_strand_id
1 'polypeptide(L)'
;MDSKLLEYYNRELAYLREMGAEFAEQYPKVAGRLGMRGIDVADPYIERLMEGFAFLTSRVQLKMDAEFPRFSQRLLEIIYPNYLAPTPSMAIAELTPDSSKGDISGGFRVPRGTMMDSQTLKKTGITCSYTTAHDVTLQPVRIKQVELGGIPADIPLAALGLQNRGSVSALRIRMECFESVTLKNLNLDQLMFYLAGPDLQAQQLLELVMQHSVGLLCQTVEATPQRCVLADDALRQEGFEPDQALLPNDLRNFEGYRLLQEYFAFPARFQFVSVSGLRPLLQNAHESQKTLRQFDIIVLLDKQDLALERVIDASHLALHCTPVINLFPKVAERITLNENHHEYHLVVDNIRPLDYEVFSVQRLGSSASEKRYEQEFRPFYSTLSEDDGNYGAYFSLRREQRSLSEHARRYGTRTGYIGSEVFVSLVDERQSPWHSDLKYLTADVLCTSRDLPLMLLQDQGNFVMPDSIPIQQVTLKKGPTPPRPALADGMIAWRLISQLQLNYLSLMDGDPQQGAASLRQLLGLYGNLSEPATAKQIQGVRHCQLCPVYRRVPEPGPIVFARGIAIDLTVDERAFSGSSPYLLGSVLERLFSRLVAINTFTEMTLSSQQRGEIAHWQARVGKRTLI
;
A
#
# COMPACT_ATOMS: atom_id res chain seq x y z
N MET A 1 15.83 -30.37 -21.58
CA MET A 1 14.37 -30.32 -21.70
C MET A 1 13.86 -29.37 -20.63
N ASP A 2 12.96 -28.46 -20.95
CA ASP A 2 12.39 -27.52 -19.97
C ASP A 2 11.63 -28.33 -18.90
N SER A 3 11.85 -28.05 -17.60
CA SER A 3 11.24 -28.79 -16.50
C SER A 3 9.71 -28.72 -16.54
N LYS A 4 9.16 -27.58 -16.99
CA LYS A 4 7.71 -27.40 -17.19
C LYS A 4 7.17 -28.30 -18.30
N LEU A 5 7.86 -28.38 -19.44
CA LEU A 5 7.45 -29.25 -20.54
C LEU A 5 7.42 -30.72 -20.11
N LEU A 6 8.37 -31.14 -19.29
CA LEU A 6 8.41 -32.49 -18.74
C LEU A 6 7.23 -32.80 -17.82
N GLU A 7 6.84 -31.83 -16.99
CA GLU A 7 5.67 -31.93 -16.10
C GLU A 7 4.37 -32.08 -16.89
N TYR A 8 4.17 -31.22 -17.90
CA TYR A 8 3.00 -31.32 -18.80
C TYR A 8 2.99 -32.65 -19.55
N TYR A 9 4.14 -33.08 -20.06
CA TYR A 9 4.28 -34.37 -20.76
C TYR A 9 3.86 -35.55 -19.87
N ASN A 10 4.35 -35.60 -18.65
CA ASN A 10 4.02 -36.69 -17.72
C ASN A 10 2.54 -36.69 -17.36
N ARG A 11 1.94 -35.50 -17.17
CA ARG A 11 0.50 -35.36 -16.89
C ARG A 11 -0.36 -35.84 -18.06
N GLU A 12 -0.03 -35.42 -19.27
CA GLU A 12 -0.78 -35.82 -20.47
C GLU A 12 -0.61 -37.31 -20.77
N LEU A 13 0.58 -37.86 -20.54
CA LEU A 13 0.80 -39.28 -20.73
C LEU A 13 0.03 -40.14 -19.71
N ALA A 14 -0.04 -39.72 -18.45
CA ALA A 14 -0.86 -40.37 -17.43
C ALA A 14 -2.36 -40.34 -17.81
N TYR A 15 -2.85 -39.16 -18.23
CA TYR A 15 -4.23 -38.98 -18.66
C TYR A 15 -4.58 -39.87 -19.86
N LEU A 16 -3.70 -39.96 -20.88
CA LEU A 16 -3.90 -40.83 -22.04
C LEU A 16 -3.95 -42.30 -21.65
N ARG A 17 -3.15 -42.73 -20.69
CA ARG A 17 -3.16 -44.13 -20.18
C ARG A 17 -4.47 -44.44 -19.45
N GLU A 18 -4.98 -43.51 -18.62
CA GLU A 18 -6.26 -43.66 -17.95
C GLU A 18 -7.42 -43.71 -18.95
N MET A 19 -7.45 -42.81 -19.93
CA MET A 19 -8.44 -42.84 -21.03
C MET A 19 -8.36 -44.14 -21.85
N GLY A 20 -7.14 -44.64 -22.07
CA GLY A 20 -6.90 -45.90 -22.75
C GLY A 20 -7.44 -47.12 -21.97
N ALA A 21 -7.39 -47.06 -20.63
CA ALA A 21 -7.96 -48.09 -19.78
C ALA A 21 -9.50 -48.08 -19.82
N GLU A 22 -10.15 -46.87 -19.77
CA GLU A 22 -11.58 -46.72 -19.94
C GLU A 22 -12.06 -47.19 -21.31
N PHE A 23 -11.32 -46.87 -22.37
CA PHE A 23 -11.60 -47.37 -23.72
C PHE A 23 -11.50 -48.91 -23.79
N ALA A 24 -10.52 -49.52 -23.12
CA ALA A 24 -10.37 -50.97 -23.08
C ALA A 24 -11.54 -51.64 -22.35
N GLU A 25 -12.12 -51.04 -21.34
CA GLU A 25 -13.32 -51.55 -20.65
C GLU A 25 -14.55 -51.47 -21.54
N GLN A 26 -14.73 -50.36 -22.29
CA GLN A 26 -15.88 -50.15 -23.16
C GLN A 26 -15.81 -50.99 -24.45
N TYR A 27 -14.60 -51.19 -25.01
CA TYR A 27 -14.40 -51.84 -26.31
C TYR A 27 -13.34 -52.96 -26.25
N PRO A 28 -13.53 -54.01 -25.45
CA PRO A 28 -12.50 -55.02 -25.17
C PRO A 28 -11.97 -55.76 -26.38
N LYS A 29 -12.78 -55.97 -27.44
CA LYS A 29 -12.34 -56.63 -28.65
C LYS A 29 -11.40 -55.77 -29.50
N VAL A 30 -11.60 -54.45 -29.51
CA VAL A 30 -10.74 -53.52 -30.25
C VAL A 30 -9.48 -53.27 -29.48
N ALA A 31 -9.59 -53.02 -28.18
CA ALA A 31 -8.45 -52.81 -27.26
C ALA A 31 -7.51 -54.02 -27.21
N GLY A 32 -8.08 -55.23 -27.24
CA GLY A 32 -7.27 -56.47 -27.32
C GLY A 32 -6.43 -56.57 -28.60
N ARG A 33 -6.89 -56.02 -29.74
CA ARG A 33 -6.11 -55.95 -30.98
C ARG A 33 -5.00 -54.89 -30.93
N LEU A 34 -5.20 -53.84 -30.13
CA LEU A 34 -4.23 -52.77 -29.91
C LEU A 34 -3.28 -53.07 -28.76
N GLY A 35 -3.33 -54.27 -28.17
CA GLY A 35 -2.50 -54.63 -27.03
C GLY A 35 -2.77 -53.86 -25.74
N MET A 36 -3.91 -53.16 -25.64
CA MET A 36 -4.32 -52.38 -24.49
C MET A 36 -5.04 -53.28 -23.47
N ARG A 37 -4.41 -53.54 -22.34
CA ARG A 37 -4.98 -54.34 -21.23
C ARG A 37 -4.87 -53.56 -19.93
N GLY A 38 -5.87 -52.70 -19.66
CA GLY A 38 -5.81 -51.82 -18.50
C GLY A 38 -4.94 -50.59 -18.74
N ILE A 39 -4.20 -50.16 -17.71
CA ILE A 39 -3.34 -48.95 -17.75
C ILE A 39 -2.06 -49.19 -18.58
N ASP A 40 -1.60 -50.41 -18.65
CA ASP A 40 -0.39 -50.77 -19.38
C ASP A 40 -0.71 -51.19 -20.82
N VAL A 41 0.08 -50.66 -21.75
CA VAL A 41 -0.04 -50.94 -23.18
C VAL A 41 1.06 -51.94 -23.53
N ALA A 42 0.66 -53.18 -23.93
CA ALA A 42 1.59 -54.24 -24.25
C ALA A 42 2.26 -54.09 -25.62
N ASP A 43 1.67 -53.33 -26.55
CA ASP A 43 2.23 -53.04 -27.85
C ASP A 43 3.18 -51.83 -27.82
N PRO A 44 4.48 -51.98 -28.05
CA PRO A 44 5.45 -50.91 -28.03
C PRO A 44 5.19 -49.80 -29.06
N TYR A 45 4.53 -50.11 -30.17
CA TYR A 45 4.18 -49.10 -31.20
C TYR A 45 3.04 -48.20 -30.74
N ILE A 46 2.03 -48.78 -30.09
CA ILE A 46 0.93 -48.01 -29.51
C ILE A 46 1.44 -47.13 -28.35
N GLU A 47 2.32 -47.66 -27.50
CA GLU A 47 2.93 -46.89 -26.43
C GLU A 47 3.73 -45.69 -26.98
N ARG A 48 4.54 -45.88 -28.01
CA ARG A 48 5.29 -44.80 -28.68
C ARG A 48 4.37 -43.79 -29.35
N LEU A 49 3.24 -44.20 -29.87
CA LEU A 49 2.23 -43.31 -30.44
C LEU A 49 1.63 -42.44 -29.33
N MET A 50 1.25 -43.02 -28.19
CA MET A 50 0.72 -42.29 -27.02
C MET A 50 1.76 -41.32 -26.47
N GLU A 51 3.01 -41.69 -26.35
CA GLU A 51 4.12 -40.80 -25.95
C GLU A 51 4.27 -39.62 -26.93
N GLY A 52 4.23 -39.90 -28.25
CA GLY A 52 4.29 -38.86 -29.27
C GLY A 52 3.12 -37.90 -29.21
N PHE A 53 1.91 -38.41 -28.99
CA PHE A 53 0.71 -37.60 -28.83
C PHE A 53 0.76 -36.78 -27.54
N ALA A 54 1.15 -37.39 -26.41
CA ALA A 54 1.36 -36.70 -25.15
C ALA A 54 2.37 -35.55 -25.29
N PHE A 55 3.45 -35.75 -26.03
CA PHE A 55 4.44 -34.72 -26.31
C PHE A 55 3.87 -33.56 -27.13
N LEU A 56 3.08 -33.84 -28.16
CA LEU A 56 2.43 -32.80 -28.96
C LEU A 56 1.38 -32.04 -28.15
N THR A 57 0.54 -32.76 -27.42
CA THR A 57 -0.51 -32.16 -26.57
C THR A 57 0.11 -31.31 -25.46
N SER A 58 1.18 -31.78 -24.81
CA SER A 58 1.88 -31.01 -23.79
C SER A 58 2.44 -29.69 -24.32
N ARG A 59 2.92 -29.65 -25.58
CA ARG A 59 3.35 -28.39 -26.22
C ARG A 59 2.18 -27.45 -26.50
N VAL A 60 1.03 -27.98 -26.89
CA VAL A 60 -0.20 -27.19 -27.09
C VAL A 60 -0.68 -26.63 -25.75
N GLN A 61 -0.76 -27.46 -24.72
CA GLN A 61 -1.15 -27.03 -23.37
C GLN A 61 -0.19 -25.97 -22.81
N LEU A 62 1.12 -26.20 -22.93
CA LEU A 62 2.13 -25.23 -22.52
C LEU A 62 1.93 -23.88 -23.22
N LYS A 63 1.60 -23.89 -24.52
CA LYS A 63 1.34 -22.68 -25.29
C LYS A 63 0.05 -22.01 -24.85
N MET A 64 -1.04 -22.76 -24.64
CA MET A 64 -2.30 -22.24 -24.14
C MET A 64 -2.14 -21.59 -22.78
N ASP A 65 -1.45 -22.27 -21.84
CA ASP A 65 -1.21 -21.74 -20.51
C ASP A 65 -0.26 -20.53 -20.50
N ALA A 66 0.60 -20.39 -21.53
CA ALA A 66 1.43 -19.20 -21.72
C ALA A 66 0.65 -18.01 -22.34
N GLU A 67 -0.40 -18.27 -23.11
CA GLU A 67 -1.23 -17.22 -23.70
C GLU A 67 -2.35 -16.73 -22.77
N PHE A 68 -2.85 -17.59 -21.89
CA PHE A 68 -3.91 -17.24 -20.94
C PHE A 68 -3.52 -16.10 -19.98
N PRO A 69 -2.31 -16.03 -19.40
CA PRO A 69 -1.88 -14.90 -18.61
C PRO A 69 -1.86 -13.58 -19.37
N ARG A 70 -1.61 -13.59 -20.68
CA ARG A 70 -1.63 -12.37 -21.50
C ARG A 70 -3.01 -11.71 -21.55
N PHE A 71 -4.06 -12.52 -21.64
CA PHE A 71 -5.44 -12.01 -21.62
C PHE A 71 -5.79 -11.41 -20.25
N SER A 72 -5.53 -12.14 -19.17
CA SER A 72 -5.80 -11.67 -17.82
C SER A 72 -4.96 -10.44 -17.46
N GLN A 73 -3.70 -10.36 -17.88
CA GLN A 73 -2.86 -9.19 -17.70
C GLN A 73 -3.41 -7.96 -18.43
N ARG A 74 -3.82 -8.09 -19.69
CA ARG A 74 -4.46 -6.98 -20.45
C ARG A 74 -5.73 -6.48 -19.77
N LEU A 75 -6.55 -7.39 -19.26
CA LEU A 75 -7.75 -7.02 -18.53
C LEU A 75 -7.44 -6.30 -17.22
N LEU A 76 -6.45 -6.78 -16.45
CA LEU A 76 -5.99 -6.13 -15.22
C LEU A 76 -5.33 -4.77 -15.49
N GLU A 77 -4.65 -4.59 -16.61
CA GLU A 77 -4.08 -3.29 -16.99
C GLU A 77 -5.17 -2.22 -17.13
N ILE A 78 -6.35 -2.62 -17.59
CA ILE A 78 -7.51 -1.74 -17.69
C ILE A 78 -8.13 -1.46 -16.31
N ILE A 79 -8.31 -2.53 -15.50
CA ILE A 79 -9.11 -2.46 -14.27
C ILE A 79 -8.26 -2.09 -13.05
N TYR A 80 -7.05 -2.65 -12.93
CA TYR A 80 -6.19 -2.44 -11.76
C TYR A 80 -4.69 -2.55 -12.10
N PRO A 81 -4.12 -1.54 -12.80
CA PRO A 81 -2.74 -1.58 -13.28
C PRO A 81 -1.69 -1.70 -12.16
N ASN A 82 -1.95 -1.16 -10.95
CA ASN A 82 -1.03 -1.25 -9.82
C ASN A 82 -0.75 -2.71 -9.38
N TYR A 83 -1.65 -3.63 -9.66
CA TYR A 83 -1.48 -5.04 -9.34
C TYR A 83 -0.47 -5.75 -10.26
N LEU A 84 -0.32 -5.24 -11.48
CA LEU A 84 0.68 -5.70 -12.46
C LEU A 84 2.05 -5.04 -12.26
N ALA A 85 2.09 -3.92 -11.57
CA ALA A 85 3.32 -3.20 -11.30
C ALA A 85 4.09 -3.82 -10.13
N PRO A 86 5.43 -3.72 -10.10
CA PRO A 86 6.22 -4.11 -8.93
C PRO A 86 5.84 -3.25 -7.73
N THR A 87 5.90 -3.81 -6.52
CA THR A 87 5.74 -3.01 -5.31
C THR A 87 7.07 -2.33 -4.98
N PRO A 88 7.14 -0.98 -5.03
CA PRO A 88 8.37 -0.24 -4.77
C PRO A 88 8.81 -0.36 -3.30
N SER A 89 10.07 -0.08 -3.04
CA SER A 89 10.60 0.08 -1.69
C SER A 89 9.97 1.30 -1.00
N MET A 90 9.61 1.14 0.26
CA MET A 90 8.94 2.15 1.09
C MET A 90 9.70 2.33 2.40
N ALA A 91 9.66 3.53 2.96
CA ALA A 91 10.29 3.85 4.23
C ALA A 91 9.52 4.94 4.97
N ILE A 92 9.90 5.21 6.23
CA ILE A 92 9.48 6.41 6.97
C ILE A 92 10.71 7.31 7.11
N ALA A 93 10.61 8.51 6.57
CA ALA A 93 11.63 9.55 6.68
C ALA A 93 11.24 10.58 7.73
N GLU A 94 12.19 10.95 8.58
CA GLU A 94 12.11 12.09 9.50
C GLU A 94 12.90 13.25 8.89
N LEU A 95 12.25 14.40 8.79
CA LEU A 95 12.84 15.65 8.33
C LEU A 95 13.22 16.49 9.55
N THR A 96 14.49 16.61 9.87
CA THR A 96 14.94 17.41 11.01
C THR A 96 14.96 18.90 10.61
N PRO A 97 14.09 19.76 11.17
CA PRO A 97 14.04 21.17 10.82
C PRO A 97 15.32 21.91 11.23
N ASP A 98 15.69 22.91 10.44
CA ASP A 98 16.85 23.78 10.71
C ASP A 98 16.42 25.26 10.68
N SER A 99 16.33 25.86 11.85
CA SER A 99 15.97 27.27 12.02
C SER A 99 17.05 28.25 11.50
N SER A 100 18.27 27.78 11.23
CA SER A 100 19.34 28.61 10.67
C SER A 100 19.21 28.83 9.17
N LYS A 101 18.49 27.94 8.46
CA LYS A 101 18.30 27.99 7.01
C LYS A 101 17.06 28.78 6.56
N GLY A 102 16.19 29.14 7.48
CA GLY A 102 14.99 29.93 7.18
C GLY A 102 14.09 30.12 8.38
N ASP A 103 13.13 31.07 8.26
CA ASP A 103 12.11 31.25 9.28
C ASP A 103 11.05 30.16 9.17
N ILE A 104 11.01 29.29 10.16
CA ILE A 104 10.03 28.22 10.29
C ILE A 104 8.98 28.49 11.38
N SER A 105 8.97 29.69 11.97
CA SER A 105 8.03 30.04 13.05
C SER A 105 6.56 29.98 12.60
N GLY A 106 6.29 30.33 11.33
CA GLY A 106 4.99 30.21 10.70
C GLY A 106 4.61 28.80 10.22
N GLY A 107 5.57 27.84 10.30
CA GLY A 107 5.45 26.52 9.70
C GLY A 107 5.87 26.54 8.21
N PHE A 108 6.81 25.67 7.83
CA PHE A 108 7.22 25.48 6.44
C PHE A 108 6.61 24.20 5.89
N ARG A 109 5.76 24.29 4.86
CA ARG A 109 5.11 23.14 4.26
C ARG A 109 6.01 22.50 3.19
N VAL A 110 6.37 21.24 3.40
CA VAL A 110 6.99 20.36 2.41
C VAL A 110 5.85 19.59 1.73
N PRO A 111 5.57 19.85 0.45
CA PRO A 111 4.45 19.21 -0.22
C PRO A 111 4.69 17.73 -0.49
N ARG A 112 3.61 16.98 -0.58
CA ARG A 112 3.61 15.61 -1.10
C ARG A 112 4.27 15.56 -2.47
N GLY A 113 4.99 14.47 -2.78
CA GLY A 113 5.70 14.30 -4.06
C GLY A 113 7.05 15.01 -4.11
N THR A 114 7.49 15.63 -3.00
CA THR A 114 8.85 16.19 -2.93
C THR A 114 9.87 15.07 -3.04
N MET A 115 10.81 15.23 -3.98
CA MET A 115 11.87 14.26 -4.20
C MET A 115 12.99 14.42 -3.16
N MET A 116 13.55 13.29 -2.77
CA MET A 116 14.76 13.20 -1.97
C MET A 116 15.68 12.14 -2.54
N ASP A 117 16.97 12.44 -2.61
CA ASP A 117 17.97 11.55 -3.15
C ASP A 117 18.85 10.98 -2.03
N SER A 118 19.14 9.70 -2.08
CA SER A 118 20.12 9.11 -1.17
C SER A 118 21.53 9.63 -1.49
N GLN A 119 22.43 9.52 -0.54
CA GLN A 119 23.85 9.64 -0.86
C GLN A 119 24.23 8.57 -1.89
N THR A 120 25.24 8.91 -2.70
CA THR A 120 25.75 8.00 -3.74
C THR A 120 26.22 6.69 -3.11
N LEU A 121 25.61 5.59 -3.53
CA LEU A 121 25.96 4.26 -3.08
C LEU A 121 27.39 3.89 -3.50
N LYS A 122 28.29 3.64 -2.56
CA LYS A 122 29.73 3.40 -2.82
C LYS A 122 30.00 2.24 -3.79
N LYS A 123 29.12 1.23 -3.83
CA LYS A 123 29.30 0.05 -4.69
C LYS A 123 28.84 0.25 -6.13
N THR A 124 27.82 1.06 -6.34
CA THR A 124 27.16 1.21 -7.65
C THR A 124 27.37 2.60 -8.26
N GLY A 125 27.76 3.59 -7.44
CA GLY A 125 27.90 4.98 -7.88
C GLY A 125 26.56 5.64 -8.25
N ILE A 126 25.43 5.14 -7.72
CA ILE A 126 24.08 5.59 -8.05
C ILE A 126 23.40 6.12 -6.78
N THR A 127 22.51 7.08 -6.97
CA THR A 127 21.60 7.59 -5.95
C THR A 127 20.24 6.89 -6.09
N CYS A 128 19.55 6.66 -4.95
CA CYS A 128 18.17 6.19 -4.96
C CYS A 128 17.27 7.38 -4.66
N SER A 129 16.33 7.64 -5.55
CA SER A 129 15.35 8.72 -5.40
C SER A 129 14.08 8.19 -4.74
N TYR A 130 13.58 8.93 -3.75
CA TYR A 130 12.31 8.67 -3.08
C TYR A 130 11.42 9.90 -3.20
N THR A 131 10.12 9.71 -3.08
CA THR A 131 9.14 10.80 -3.01
C THR A 131 8.34 10.73 -1.73
N THR A 132 7.99 11.90 -1.17
CA THR A 132 7.15 12.01 0.04
C THR A 132 5.70 11.68 -0.30
N ALA A 133 5.00 10.97 0.62
CA ALA A 133 3.59 10.61 0.44
C ALA A 133 2.62 11.51 1.21
N HIS A 134 3.09 12.17 2.27
CA HIS A 134 2.28 13.13 3.03
C HIS A 134 2.86 14.54 2.88
N ASP A 135 1.99 15.54 3.00
CA ASP A 135 2.41 16.89 3.29
C ASP A 135 3.01 16.95 4.70
N VAL A 136 4.18 17.54 4.84
CA VAL A 136 4.83 17.71 6.13
C VAL A 136 4.97 19.20 6.42
N THR A 137 4.44 19.64 7.54
CA THR A 137 4.69 21.00 8.01
C THR A 137 5.82 20.98 9.03
N LEU A 138 6.96 21.54 8.65
CA LEU A 138 8.11 21.70 9.54
C LEU A 138 7.79 22.80 10.53
N GLN A 139 7.76 22.46 11.82
CA GLN A 139 7.52 23.37 12.92
C GLN A 139 8.76 23.46 13.81
N PRO A 140 9.06 24.60 14.42
CA PRO A 140 10.21 24.76 15.30
C PRO A 140 9.95 24.19 16.70
N VAL A 141 9.51 22.95 16.76
CA VAL A 141 9.18 22.23 18.00
C VAL A 141 9.81 20.84 18.00
N ARG A 142 10.15 20.36 19.19
CA ARG A 142 10.65 19.00 19.41
C ARG A 142 9.93 18.33 20.57
N ILE A 143 9.92 17.02 20.59
CA ILE A 143 9.46 16.22 21.72
C ILE A 143 10.56 16.24 22.77
N LYS A 144 10.26 16.74 23.97
CA LYS A 144 11.19 16.76 25.08
C LYS A 144 11.08 15.52 25.95
N GLN A 145 9.86 15.11 26.24
CA GLN A 145 9.56 14.01 27.16
C GLN A 145 8.21 13.39 26.80
N VAL A 146 8.10 12.09 26.95
CA VAL A 146 6.85 11.33 26.81
C VAL A 146 6.72 10.44 28.03
N GLU A 147 5.58 10.48 28.68
CA GLU A 147 5.25 9.68 29.86
C GLU A 147 3.87 9.06 29.69
N LEU A 148 3.80 7.75 29.83
CA LEU A 148 2.57 6.98 29.94
C LEU A 148 2.45 6.48 31.37
N GLY A 149 1.35 6.81 32.05
CA GLY A 149 1.18 6.40 33.46
C GLY A 149 -0.17 6.83 34.01
N GLY A 150 -0.28 6.86 35.34
CA GLY A 150 -1.47 7.37 36.01
C GLY A 150 -1.75 8.82 35.67
N ILE A 151 -2.98 9.28 36.00
CA ILE A 151 -3.39 10.66 35.74
C ILE A 151 -2.47 11.63 36.49
N PRO A 152 -1.82 12.59 35.80
CA PRO A 152 -0.94 13.54 36.45
C PRO A 152 -1.68 14.39 37.49
N ALA A 153 -1.10 14.56 38.68
CA ALA A 153 -1.70 15.27 39.80
C ALA A 153 -1.93 16.78 39.55
N ASP A 154 -1.24 17.35 38.57
CA ASP A 154 -1.38 18.75 38.14
C ASP A 154 -2.61 19.02 37.28
N ILE A 155 -3.40 18.00 36.92
CA ILE A 155 -4.58 18.14 36.06
C ILE A 155 -5.86 18.17 36.90
N PRO A 156 -6.56 19.30 37.01
CA PRO A 156 -7.82 19.40 37.75
C PRO A 156 -9.00 18.93 36.90
N LEU A 157 -9.22 17.62 36.80
CA LEU A 157 -10.28 17.00 35.95
C LEU A 157 -11.67 17.58 36.23
N ALA A 158 -11.98 17.87 37.50
CA ALA A 158 -13.26 18.43 37.89
C ALA A 158 -13.49 19.84 37.31
N ALA A 159 -12.47 20.68 37.37
CA ALA A 159 -12.55 22.04 36.83
C ALA A 159 -12.64 22.09 35.30
N LEU A 160 -12.16 21.04 34.64
CA LEU A 160 -12.17 20.91 33.17
C LEU A 160 -13.43 20.16 32.65
N GLY A 161 -14.34 19.73 33.53
CA GLY A 161 -15.52 18.97 33.14
C GLY A 161 -15.22 17.54 32.65
N LEU A 162 -14.03 17.00 32.94
CA LEU A 162 -13.56 15.70 32.46
C LEU A 162 -13.67 14.59 33.51
N GLN A 163 -14.16 14.91 34.71
CA GLN A 163 -14.21 13.97 35.86
C GLN A 163 -15.07 12.72 35.58
N ASN A 164 -16.14 12.86 34.79
CA ASN A 164 -17.09 11.78 34.55
C ASN A 164 -16.76 10.92 33.32
N ARG A 165 -15.60 11.12 32.68
CA ARG A 165 -15.21 10.39 31.47
C ARG A 165 -14.54 9.04 31.75
N GLY A 166 -14.35 8.65 33.02
CA GLY A 166 -13.81 7.34 33.40
C GLY A 166 -12.30 7.17 33.14
N SER A 167 -11.56 8.27 33.05
CA SER A 167 -10.10 8.22 32.84
C SER A 167 -9.38 7.57 34.02
N VAL A 168 -8.44 6.66 33.75
CA VAL A 168 -7.61 5.96 34.75
C VAL A 168 -6.11 6.18 34.53
N SER A 169 -5.70 6.49 33.30
CA SER A 169 -4.32 6.75 32.93
C SER A 169 -4.22 7.92 31.94
N ALA A 170 -3.02 8.36 31.66
CA ALA A 170 -2.78 9.43 30.70
C ALA A 170 -1.45 9.24 29.96
N LEU A 171 -1.43 9.62 28.69
CA LEU A 171 -0.21 9.83 27.91
C LEU A 171 0.08 11.33 27.87
N ARG A 172 1.19 11.75 28.49
CA ARG A 172 1.67 13.13 28.46
C ARG A 172 2.82 13.24 27.47
N ILE A 173 2.68 14.16 26.52
CA ILE A 173 3.71 14.48 25.52
C ILE A 173 4.15 15.92 25.79
N ARG A 174 5.37 16.11 26.28
CA ARG A 174 5.95 17.42 26.50
C ARG A 174 6.67 17.90 25.28
N MET A 175 6.22 19.03 24.76
CA MET A 175 6.76 19.70 23.60
C MET A 175 7.61 20.88 24.01
N GLU A 176 8.69 21.14 23.26
CA GLU A 176 9.58 22.27 23.46
C GLU A 176 9.87 22.99 22.16
N CYS A 177 9.69 24.33 22.15
CA CYS A 177 10.07 25.15 21.00
C CYS A 177 11.60 25.29 20.91
N PHE A 178 12.11 25.48 19.69
CA PHE A 178 13.51 25.78 19.46
C PHE A 178 13.90 27.11 20.15
N GLU A 179 15.20 27.31 20.40
CA GLU A 179 15.69 28.44 21.21
C GLU A 179 15.27 29.81 20.65
N SER A 180 15.09 29.93 19.35
CA SER A 180 14.72 31.17 18.66
C SER A 180 13.23 31.49 18.72
N VAL A 181 12.36 30.56 19.16
CA VAL A 181 10.89 30.71 19.06
C VAL A 181 10.22 30.50 20.40
N THR A 182 9.18 31.32 20.66
CA THR A 182 8.31 31.21 21.83
C THR A 182 6.92 30.75 21.44
N LEU A 183 6.12 30.27 22.39
CA LEU A 183 4.74 29.79 22.11
C LEU A 183 3.88 30.86 21.42
N LYS A 184 4.07 32.15 21.77
CA LYS A 184 3.31 33.26 21.17
C LYS A 184 3.56 33.41 19.66
N ASN A 185 4.78 33.12 19.21
CA ASN A 185 5.18 33.26 17.82
C ASN A 185 4.95 31.99 16.99
N LEU A 186 4.46 30.93 17.63
CA LEU A 186 4.21 29.65 16.99
C LEU A 186 2.82 29.64 16.34
N ASN A 187 2.76 29.51 15.04
CA ASN A 187 1.51 29.31 14.31
C ASN A 187 1.28 27.81 14.09
N LEU A 188 0.67 27.16 15.07
CA LEU A 188 0.48 25.73 15.10
C LEU A 188 -0.97 25.41 15.45
N ASP A 189 -1.64 24.62 14.62
CA ASP A 189 -2.98 24.11 14.91
C ASP A 189 -3.02 22.59 14.97
N GLN A 190 -2.17 21.92 14.19
CA GLN A 190 -2.12 20.47 14.10
C GLN A 190 -0.68 19.97 14.18
N LEU A 191 -0.46 18.89 14.92
CA LEU A 191 0.78 18.12 14.95
C LEU A 191 0.50 16.68 14.50
N MET A 192 1.38 16.16 13.67
CA MET A 192 1.37 14.77 13.23
C MET A 192 2.53 14.03 13.92
N PHE A 193 2.21 12.98 14.63
CA PHE A 193 3.15 12.10 15.32
C PHE A 193 3.26 10.78 14.57
N TYR A 194 4.46 10.32 14.33
CA TYR A 194 4.74 8.95 13.94
C TYR A 194 5.03 8.13 15.19
N LEU A 195 4.34 7.00 15.35
CA LEU A 195 4.59 6.06 16.44
C LEU A 195 5.76 5.17 16.06
N ALA A 196 6.94 5.52 16.59
CA ALA A 196 8.21 4.88 16.30
C ALA A 196 8.46 3.68 17.24
N GLY A 197 9.62 3.04 17.10
CA GLY A 197 10.04 1.93 17.93
C GLY A 197 9.71 0.55 17.35
N PRO A 198 9.74 -0.51 18.17
CA PRO A 198 9.37 -1.86 17.76
C PRO A 198 7.91 -1.95 17.31
N ASP A 199 7.63 -2.66 16.22
CA ASP A 199 6.32 -2.68 15.58
C ASP A 199 5.18 -3.04 16.53
N LEU A 200 5.37 -4.03 17.38
CA LEU A 200 4.35 -4.44 18.35
C LEU A 200 4.02 -3.33 19.33
N GLN A 201 5.04 -2.66 19.89
CA GLN A 201 4.86 -1.58 20.87
C GLN A 201 4.19 -0.36 20.23
N ALA A 202 4.63 0.04 19.03
CA ALA A 202 4.04 1.15 18.30
C ALA A 202 2.55 0.89 17.97
N GLN A 203 2.21 -0.34 17.56
CA GLN A 203 0.83 -0.73 17.25
C GLN A 203 -0.04 -0.88 18.50
N GLN A 204 0.50 -1.36 19.61
CA GLN A 204 -0.19 -1.39 20.91
C GLN A 204 -0.45 0.01 21.45
N LEU A 205 0.54 0.92 21.31
CA LEU A 205 0.35 2.33 21.65
C LEU A 205 -0.72 2.98 20.78
N LEU A 206 -0.73 2.67 19.46
CA LEU A 206 -1.77 3.12 18.54
C LEU A 206 -3.16 2.64 18.97
N GLU A 207 -3.30 1.37 19.32
CA GLU A 207 -4.55 0.78 19.82
C GLU A 207 -5.01 1.51 21.09
N LEU A 208 -4.10 1.67 22.06
CA LEU A 208 -4.39 2.33 23.33
C LEU A 208 -4.85 3.78 23.12
N VAL A 209 -4.13 4.55 22.31
CA VAL A 209 -4.43 5.96 22.06
C VAL A 209 -5.71 6.14 21.25
N MET A 210 -5.98 5.29 20.27
CA MET A 210 -7.14 5.46 19.38
C MET A 210 -8.45 4.88 19.93
N GLN A 211 -8.39 3.82 20.74
CA GLN A 211 -9.60 3.14 21.24
C GLN A 211 -9.95 3.52 22.68
N HIS A 212 -8.95 3.90 23.46
CA HIS A 212 -9.11 4.16 24.90
C HIS A 212 -8.97 5.63 25.27
N SER A 213 -8.92 6.55 24.29
CA SER A 213 -8.92 7.98 24.53
C SER A 213 -10.33 8.47 24.91
N VAL A 214 -10.45 9.01 26.11
CA VAL A 214 -11.70 9.58 26.65
C VAL A 214 -11.69 11.10 26.78
N GLY A 215 -10.55 11.72 26.55
CA GLY A 215 -10.41 13.17 26.56
C GLY A 215 -9.04 13.62 26.14
N LEU A 216 -8.98 14.78 25.54
CA LEU A 216 -7.74 15.40 25.07
C LEU A 216 -7.63 16.81 25.61
N LEU A 217 -6.48 17.15 26.13
CA LEU A 217 -6.22 18.51 26.61
C LEU A 217 -4.78 18.93 26.31
N CYS A 218 -4.59 20.22 26.20
CA CYS A 218 -3.26 20.81 26.13
C CYS A 218 -3.09 21.88 27.21
N GLN A 219 -1.85 22.04 27.70
CA GLN A 219 -1.54 23.02 28.72
C GLN A 219 -0.14 23.62 28.54
N THR A 220 0.04 24.86 29.01
CA THR A 220 1.36 25.49 29.11
C THR A 220 2.12 24.94 30.32
N VAL A 221 3.47 24.93 30.23
CA VAL A 221 4.32 24.47 31.34
C VAL A 221 4.81 25.69 32.12
N GLU A 222 4.02 26.05 33.16
CA GLU A 222 4.28 27.20 34.06
C GLU A 222 3.65 26.98 35.44
N ALA A 223 3.87 27.89 36.38
CA ALA A 223 3.33 27.80 37.74
C ALA A 223 1.78 27.86 37.76
N THR A 224 1.17 28.62 36.85
CA THR A 224 -0.27 28.74 36.66
C THR A 224 -0.61 28.36 35.19
N PRO A 225 -0.73 27.04 34.89
CA PRO A 225 -0.83 26.61 33.51
C PRO A 225 -2.15 27.05 32.88
N GLN A 226 -2.08 27.58 31.69
CA GLN A 226 -3.25 27.74 30.83
C GLN A 226 -3.61 26.39 30.21
N ARG A 227 -4.89 26.07 30.20
CA ARG A 227 -5.40 24.79 29.75
C ARG A 227 -6.49 24.97 28.71
N CYS A 228 -6.47 24.09 27.71
CA CYS A 228 -7.52 24.00 26.69
C CYS A 228 -7.91 22.54 26.52
N VAL A 229 -9.21 22.24 26.66
CA VAL A 229 -9.75 20.92 26.32
C VAL A 229 -10.00 20.91 24.82
N LEU A 230 -9.48 19.90 24.15
CA LEU A 230 -9.65 19.74 22.71
C LEU A 230 -10.95 18.97 22.40
N ALA A 231 -11.42 19.10 21.17
CA ALA A 231 -12.61 18.38 20.71
C ALA A 231 -12.36 16.85 20.69
N ASP A 232 -13.42 16.07 20.83
CA ASP A 232 -13.30 14.60 20.87
C ASP A 232 -12.80 14.03 19.53
N ASP A 233 -12.96 14.75 18.42
CA ASP A 233 -12.46 14.39 17.09
C ASP A 233 -11.09 15.00 16.75
N ALA A 234 -10.45 15.67 17.71
CA ALA A 234 -9.12 16.28 17.54
C ALA A 234 -8.01 15.26 17.33
N LEU A 235 -8.21 14.02 17.79
CA LEU A 235 -7.28 12.91 17.65
C LEU A 235 -7.70 12.03 16.48
N ARG A 236 -6.80 11.84 15.48
CA ARG A 236 -7.11 11.05 14.29
C ARG A 236 -5.95 10.17 13.88
N GLN A 237 -6.26 8.94 13.47
CA GLN A 237 -5.30 8.08 12.78
C GLN A 237 -5.21 8.48 11.32
N GLU A 238 -3.99 8.67 10.83
CA GLU A 238 -3.70 9.13 9.47
C GLU A 238 -3.24 7.97 8.56
N GLY A 239 -3.12 8.25 7.25
CA GLY A 239 -2.65 7.28 6.27
C GLY A 239 -3.74 6.64 5.41
N PHE A 240 -5.01 7.00 5.59
CA PHE A 240 -6.12 6.37 4.86
C PHE A 240 -6.63 7.18 3.67
N GLU A 241 -6.48 8.49 3.69
CA GLU A 241 -7.08 9.36 2.68
C GLU A 241 -6.30 9.31 1.34
N PRO A 242 -6.94 9.67 0.21
CA PRO A 242 -6.32 9.60 -1.12
C PRO A 242 -5.10 10.49 -1.29
N ASP A 243 -5.09 11.64 -0.64
CA ASP A 243 -3.98 12.59 -0.64
C ASP A 243 -2.77 12.11 0.16
N GLN A 244 -2.97 11.09 1.00
CA GLN A 244 -1.93 10.43 1.78
C GLN A 244 -1.42 9.12 1.14
N ALA A 245 -1.89 8.75 -0.06
CA ALA A 245 -1.57 7.49 -0.71
C ALA A 245 -0.07 7.36 -1.02
N LEU A 246 0.53 6.19 -0.74
CA LEU A 246 1.87 5.83 -1.17
C LEU A 246 1.89 5.39 -2.63
N LEU A 247 1.04 4.43 -2.97
CA LEU A 247 0.89 3.97 -4.34
C LEU A 247 0.05 4.98 -5.14
N PRO A 248 0.32 5.16 -6.44
CA PRO A 248 -0.49 6.00 -7.30
C PRO A 248 -1.97 5.64 -7.21
N ASN A 249 -2.82 6.65 -7.00
CA ASN A 249 -4.26 6.46 -6.96
C ASN A 249 -4.84 6.84 -8.31
N ASP A 250 -5.30 5.85 -9.06
CA ASP A 250 -6.01 6.04 -10.32
C ASP A 250 -7.53 6.00 -10.03
N LEU A 251 -8.28 6.91 -10.64
CA LEU A 251 -9.74 6.98 -10.48
C LEU A 251 -10.46 5.67 -10.90
N ARG A 252 -9.82 4.84 -11.71
CA ARG A 252 -10.32 3.52 -12.11
C ARG A 252 -10.24 2.48 -11.00
N ASN A 253 -9.35 2.69 -10.05
CA ASN A 253 -9.08 1.72 -9.00
C ASN A 253 -10.00 1.95 -7.81
N PHE A 254 -10.58 0.85 -7.31
CA PHE A 254 -11.27 0.93 -6.03
C PHE A 254 -10.25 1.19 -4.91
N GLU A 255 -10.40 2.34 -4.27
CA GLU A 255 -9.45 2.87 -3.30
C GLU A 255 -9.22 1.93 -2.09
N GLY A 256 -10.23 1.15 -1.72
CA GLY A 256 -10.13 0.17 -0.63
C GLY A 256 -9.07 -0.91 -0.89
N TYR A 257 -8.89 -1.35 -2.13
CA TYR A 257 -7.88 -2.36 -2.47
C TYR A 257 -6.45 -1.81 -2.37
N ARG A 258 -6.26 -0.51 -2.68
CA ARG A 258 -4.99 0.18 -2.43
C ARG A 258 -4.57 0.10 -0.97
N LEU A 259 -5.51 0.31 -0.03
CA LEU A 259 -5.22 0.23 1.40
C LEU A 259 -4.73 -1.17 1.81
N LEU A 260 -5.33 -2.23 1.27
CA LEU A 260 -4.86 -3.60 1.51
C LEU A 260 -3.45 -3.82 0.94
N GLN A 261 -3.21 -3.38 -0.28
CA GLN A 261 -1.90 -3.51 -0.92
C GLN A 261 -0.81 -2.78 -0.11
N GLU A 262 -1.08 -1.55 0.32
CA GLU A 262 -0.16 -0.76 1.13
C GLU A 262 0.01 -1.34 2.54
N TYR A 263 -1.03 -1.91 3.15
CA TYR A 263 -0.94 -2.57 4.45
C TYR A 263 0.01 -3.77 4.41
N PHE A 264 -0.16 -4.66 3.43
CA PHE A 264 0.72 -5.82 3.30
C PHE A 264 2.12 -5.47 2.79
N ALA A 265 2.27 -4.37 2.06
CA ALA A 265 3.58 -3.88 1.62
C ALA A 265 4.35 -3.20 2.75
N PHE A 266 3.69 -2.31 3.52
CA PHE A 266 4.33 -1.48 4.52
C PHE A 266 3.35 -1.04 5.63
N PRO A 267 3.05 -1.88 6.64
CA PRO A 267 2.09 -1.56 7.71
C PRO A 267 2.43 -0.29 8.49
N ALA A 268 3.72 0.03 8.65
CA ALA A 268 4.20 1.19 9.42
C ALA A 268 3.67 2.55 8.91
N ARG A 269 3.23 2.61 7.65
CA ARG A 269 2.61 3.82 7.10
C ARG A 269 1.29 4.23 7.77
N PHE A 270 0.63 3.31 8.48
CA PHE A 270 -0.63 3.57 9.21
C PHE A 270 -0.42 3.88 10.69
N GLN A 271 0.83 4.01 11.13
CA GLN A 271 1.21 4.33 12.50
C GLN A 271 1.39 5.85 12.72
N PHE A 272 0.58 6.65 12.04
CA PHE A 272 0.54 8.10 12.20
C PHE A 272 -0.72 8.52 12.93
N VAL A 273 -0.54 9.46 13.86
CA VAL A 273 -1.63 10.05 14.65
C VAL A 273 -1.50 11.57 14.59
N SER A 274 -2.57 12.25 14.28
CA SER A 274 -2.63 13.71 14.31
C SER A 274 -3.43 14.22 15.50
N VAL A 275 -2.97 15.33 16.08
CA VAL A 275 -3.65 16.08 17.11
C VAL A 275 -3.92 17.48 16.56
N SER A 276 -5.18 17.90 16.51
CA SER A 276 -5.62 19.20 15.99
C SER A 276 -6.25 20.07 17.07
N GLY A 277 -6.46 21.36 16.77
CA GLY A 277 -7.08 22.30 17.69
C GLY A 277 -6.12 22.89 18.73
N LEU A 278 -4.83 22.98 18.44
CA LEU A 278 -3.82 23.52 19.36
C LEU A 278 -3.76 25.06 19.37
N ARG A 279 -4.31 25.70 18.32
CA ARG A 279 -4.27 27.16 18.13
C ARG A 279 -4.83 27.96 19.31
N PRO A 280 -5.96 27.62 19.98
CA PRO A 280 -6.49 28.38 21.09
C PRO A 280 -5.55 28.49 22.28
N LEU A 281 -4.78 27.44 22.60
CA LEU A 281 -3.78 27.49 23.65
C LEU A 281 -2.67 28.51 23.33
N LEU A 282 -2.22 28.53 22.08
CA LEU A 282 -1.09 29.34 21.63
C LEU A 282 -1.47 30.81 21.48
N GLN A 283 -2.69 31.11 21.02
CA GLN A 283 -3.19 32.46 20.85
C GLN A 283 -3.57 33.14 22.19
N ASN A 284 -4.02 32.34 23.16
CA ASN A 284 -4.41 32.86 24.48
C ASN A 284 -3.20 33.02 25.43
N ALA A 285 -2.00 32.64 25.01
CA ALA A 285 -0.79 32.88 25.80
C ALA A 285 -0.62 34.39 26.04
N HIS A 286 -0.85 34.84 27.28
CA HIS A 286 -0.87 36.25 27.67
C HIS A 286 0.47 36.95 27.37
N GLU A 287 0.41 38.30 27.22
CA GLU A 287 1.60 39.12 26.97
C GLU A 287 2.68 39.00 28.07
N SER A 288 2.28 38.63 29.29
CA SER A 288 3.19 38.38 30.42
C SER A 288 4.05 37.11 30.24
N GLN A 289 3.71 36.25 29.27
CA GLN A 289 4.34 34.93 29.06
C GLN A 289 5.27 34.86 27.83
N LYS A 290 5.89 35.99 27.49
CA LYS A 290 6.78 36.13 26.31
C LYS A 290 7.98 35.17 26.30
N THR A 291 8.23 34.43 27.36
CA THR A 291 9.36 33.50 27.51
C THR A 291 8.99 32.03 27.51
N LEU A 292 7.69 31.71 27.43
CA LEU A 292 7.24 30.32 27.44
C LEU A 292 7.64 29.61 26.16
N ARG A 293 8.23 28.42 26.33
CA ARG A 293 8.72 27.57 25.24
C ARG A 293 8.21 26.13 25.31
N GLN A 294 7.50 25.76 26.37
CA GLN A 294 7.07 24.39 26.59
C GLN A 294 5.55 24.30 26.78
N PHE A 295 4.96 23.28 26.22
CA PHE A 295 3.57 22.90 26.43
C PHE A 295 3.42 21.39 26.46
N ASP A 296 2.38 20.92 27.13
CA ASP A 296 2.04 19.52 27.20
C ASP A 296 0.78 19.23 26.36
N ILE A 297 0.80 18.13 25.64
CA ILE A 297 -0.38 17.50 25.07
C ILE A 297 -0.66 16.25 25.91
N ILE A 298 -1.88 16.10 26.40
CA ILE A 298 -2.25 15.05 27.33
C ILE A 298 -3.49 14.34 26.79
N VAL A 299 -3.33 13.03 26.57
CA VAL A 299 -4.39 12.12 26.18
C VAL A 299 -4.84 11.36 27.41
N LEU A 300 -6.08 11.56 27.85
CA LEU A 300 -6.68 10.82 28.95
C LEU A 300 -7.22 9.48 28.44
N LEU A 301 -6.93 8.41 29.16
CA LEU A 301 -7.22 7.05 28.75
C LEU A 301 -8.10 6.35 29.81
N ASP A 302 -9.07 5.54 29.39
CA ASP A 302 -9.93 4.72 30.26
C ASP A 302 -9.31 3.36 30.62
N LYS A 303 -8.12 3.08 30.08
CA LYS A 303 -7.40 1.83 30.30
C LYS A 303 -5.96 2.11 30.70
N GLN A 304 -5.45 1.31 31.62
CA GLN A 304 -4.06 1.31 32.01
C GLN A 304 -3.33 0.10 31.41
N ASP A 305 -2.14 0.30 30.86
CA ASP A 305 -1.26 -0.75 30.36
C ASP A 305 0.11 -0.66 31.01
N LEU A 306 0.31 -1.44 32.06
CA LEU A 306 1.55 -1.47 32.85
C LEU A 306 2.78 -1.94 32.04
N ALA A 307 2.58 -2.70 30.96
CA ALA A 307 3.68 -3.16 30.12
C ALA A 307 4.18 -2.02 29.24
N LEU A 308 3.27 -1.24 28.65
CA LEU A 308 3.63 -0.06 27.86
C LEU A 308 4.17 1.08 28.74
N GLU A 309 3.62 1.31 29.93
CA GLU A 309 4.09 2.36 30.86
C GLU A 309 5.59 2.26 31.17
N ARG A 310 6.13 1.05 31.22
CA ARG A 310 7.55 0.81 31.54
C ARG A 310 8.49 1.04 30.36
N VAL A 311 7.97 1.11 29.16
CA VAL A 311 8.77 1.07 27.94
C VAL A 311 8.64 2.38 27.14
N ILE A 312 7.46 3.02 27.20
CA ILE A 312 7.18 4.21 26.37
C ILE A 312 7.99 5.42 26.88
N ASP A 313 8.76 6.00 25.98
CA ASP A 313 9.54 7.21 26.17
C ASP A 313 9.50 8.10 24.90
N ALA A 314 10.29 9.18 24.91
CA ALA A 314 10.36 10.13 23.79
C ALA A 314 10.82 9.50 22.47
N SER A 315 11.51 8.37 22.47
CA SER A 315 11.97 7.68 21.26
C SER A 315 10.85 6.95 20.51
N HIS A 316 9.72 6.71 21.19
CA HIS A 316 8.54 6.05 20.60
C HIS A 316 7.64 6.99 19.81
N LEU A 317 7.90 8.29 19.85
CA LEU A 317 7.18 9.30 19.08
C LEU A 317 8.19 10.10 18.24
N ALA A 318 7.87 10.37 16.99
CA ALA A 318 8.68 11.22 16.14
C ALA A 318 7.80 12.26 15.42
N LEU A 319 8.35 13.48 15.27
CA LEU A 319 7.73 14.57 14.53
C LEU A 319 8.31 14.69 13.13
N HIS A 320 7.61 15.47 12.28
CA HIS A 320 8.05 15.79 10.93
C HIS A 320 8.39 14.55 10.08
N CYS A 321 7.70 13.45 10.36
CA CYS A 321 7.84 12.21 9.61
C CYS A 321 6.85 12.13 8.46
N THR A 322 7.28 11.49 7.38
CA THR A 322 6.43 11.17 6.24
C THR A 322 6.77 9.78 5.70
N PRO A 323 5.77 9.00 5.29
CA PRO A 323 6.03 7.83 4.47
C PRO A 323 6.65 8.27 3.15
N VAL A 324 7.64 7.53 2.68
CA VAL A 324 8.32 7.79 1.40
C VAL A 324 8.37 6.52 0.57
N ILE A 325 8.33 6.69 -0.74
CA ILE A 325 8.31 5.60 -1.70
C ILE A 325 9.39 5.79 -2.75
N ASN A 326 10.10 4.72 -3.10
CA ASN A 326 11.04 4.70 -4.20
C ASN A 326 10.30 4.64 -5.53
N LEU A 327 9.65 5.74 -5.89
CA LEU A 327 8.88 5.92 -7.11
C LEU A 327 9.01 7.37 -7.57
N PHE A 328 9.60 7.58 -8.74
CA PHE A 328 9.93 8.91 -9.22
C PHE A 328 9.74 9.04 -10.74
N PRO A 329 9.43 10.25 -11.25
CA PRO A 329 9.27 10.46 -12.66
C PRO A 329 10.63 10.49 -13.37
N LYS A 330 10.70 9.86 -14.54
CA LYS A 330 11.87 9.91 -15.43
C LYS A 330 11.42 9.83 -16.89
N VAL A 331 12.21 10.40 -17.78
CA VAL A 331 12.01 10.23 -19.22
C VAL A 331 12.77 8.99 -19.65
N ALA A 332 12.08 8.05 -20.29
CA ALA A 332 12.72 6.89 -20.88
C ALA A 332 13.58 7.26 -22.09
N GLU A 333 14.54 6.41 -22.39
CA GLU A 333 15.37 6.55 -23.57
C GLU A 333 14.53 6.58 -24.85
N ARG A 334 14.96 7.41 -25.78
CA ARG A 334 14.29 7.58 -27.07
C ARG A 334 14.40 6.30 -27.89
N ILE A 335 13.27 5.81 -28.40
CA ILE A 335 13.20 4.61 -29.22
C ILE A 335 13.00 5.03 -30.67
N THR A 336 13.79 4.46 -31.60
CA THR A 336 13.57 4.63 -33.04
C THR A 336 12.48 3.65 -33.50
N LEU A 337 11.44 4.19 -34.10
CA LEU A 337 10.35 3.41 -34.67
C LEU A 337 10.83 2.70 -35.95
N ASN A 338 10.44 1.44 -36.10
CA ASN A 338 10.75 0.62 -37.26
C ASN A 338 9.52 -0.22 -37.62
N GLU A 339 9.11 -0.19 -38.87
CA GLU A 339 7.93 -0.92 -39.39
C GLU A 339 7.99 -2.46 -39.21
N ASN A 340 9.20 -3.00 -39.01
CA ASN A 340 9.41 -4.43 -38.79
C ASN A 340 9.14 -4.87 -37.35
N HIS A 341 8.94 -3.95 -36.41
CA HIS A 341 8.71 -4.24 -35.00
C HIS A 341 7.29 -3.85 -34.59
N HIS A 342 6.59 -4.75 -33.95
CA HIS A 342 5.24 -4.52 -33.43
C HIS A 342 5.23 -4.10 -31.95
N GLU A 343 6.33 -4.36 -31.24
CA GLU A 343 6.51 -4.04 -29.82
C GLU A 343 7.86 -3.37 -29.61
N TYR A 344 7.89 -2.41 -28.70
CA TYR A 344 9.09 -1.64 -28.34
C TYR A 344 9.39 -1.78 -26.86
N HIS A 345 10.61 -2.15 -26.52
CA HIS A 345 11.06 -2.25 -25.14
C HIS A 345 11.33 -0.85 -24.58
N LEU A 346 10.67 -0.49 -23.46
CA LEU A 346 10.90 0.75 -22.74
C LEU A 346 12.11 0.60 -21.82
N VAL A 347 13.19 1.27 -22.14
CA VAL A 347 14.41 1.32 -21.33
C VAL A 347 14.53 2.70 -20.72
N VAL A 348 14.72 2.78 -19.40
CA VAL A 348 14.82 4.06 -18.68
C VAL A 348 16.21 4.69 -18.88
N ASP A 349 17.27 3.87 -18.90
CA ASP A 349 18.66 4.29 -19.04
C ASP A 349 19.45 3.18 -19.74
N ASN A 350 19.96 3.46 -20.95
CA ASN A 350 20.70 2.49 -21.74
C ASN A 350 22.08 2.15 -21.15
N ILE A 351 22.66 3.06 -20.37
CA ILE A 351 23.97 2.83 -19.73
C ILE A 351 23.80 1.89 -18.53
N ARG A 352 22.66 2.00 -17.83
CA ARG A 352 22.35 1.28 -16.60
C ARG A 352 20.96 0.63 -16.61
N PRO A 353 20.69 -0.25 -17.56
CA PRO A 353 19.34 -0.81 -17.74
C PRO A 353 18.90 -1.72 -16.57
N LEU A 354 19.85 -2.16 -15.73
CA LEU A 354 19.58 -3.01 -14.57
C LEU A 354 19.23 -2.25 -13.28
N ASP A 355 19.38 -0.93 -13.28
CA ASP A 355 19.22 -0.13 -12.06
C ASP A 355 17.84 0.50 -11.93
N TYR A 356 17.06 0.49 -13.01
CA TYR A 356 15.72 1.04 -13.06
C TYR A 356 14.70 0.00 -13.50
N GLU A 357 13.47 0.18 -13.04
CA GLU A 357 12.31 -0.62 -13.44
C GLU A 357 11.11 0.30 -13.65
N VAL A 358 10.42 0.16 -14.78
CA VAL A 358 9.24 0.97 -15.11
C VAL A 358 8.05 0.52 -14.27
N PHE A 359 7.49 1.42 -13.48
CA PHE A 359 6.25 1.19 -12.72
C PHE A 359 5.02 1.44 -13.59
N SER A 360 4.94 2.63 -14.22
CA SER A 360 3.84 3.00 -15.12
C SER A 360 4.30 4.00 -16.17
N VAL A 361 3.60 4.02 -17.31
CA VAL A 361 3.78 5.03 -18.34
C VAL A 361 2.80 6.17 -18.08
N GLN A 362 3.29 7.37 -17.89
CA GLN A 362 2.48 8.56 -17.62
C GLN A 362 2.04 9.22 -18.90
N ARG A 363 2.95 9.30 -19.87
CA ARG A 363 2.73 9.91 -21.17
C ARG A 363 3.58 9.23 -22.23
N LEU A 364 2.99 8.95 -23.36
CA LEU A 364 3.67 8.40 -24.52
C LEU A 364 3.44 9.28 -25.74
N GLY A 365 4.49 9.65 -26.42
CA GLY A 365 4.37 10.46 -27.63
C GLY A 365 5.46 10.17 -28.64
N SER A 366 5.18 10.51 -29.88
CA SER A 366 6.09 10.35 -30.99
C SER A 366 6.34 11.66 -31.70
N SER A 367 7.47 11.73 -32.41
CA SER A 367 7.85 12.87 -33.21
C SER A 367 8.58 12.46 -34.47
N ALA A 368 8.46 13.26 -35.53
CA ALA A 368 9.24 13.13 -36.75
C ALA A 368 10.61 13.82 -36.65
N SER A 369 10.74 14.77 -35.74
CA SER A 369 11.91 15.63 -35.56
C SER A 369 12.45 15.62 -34.13
N GLU A 370 13.31 16.56 -33.79
CA GLU A 370 13.82 16.72 -32.42
C GLU A 370 12.79 17.25 -31.43
N LYS A 371 11.61 17.69 -31.85
CA LYS A 371 10.50 18.06 -30.98
C LYS A 371 10.09 16.86 -30.16
N ARG A 372 9.79 17.08 -28.88
CA ARG A 372 9.54 15.99 -27.93
C ARG A 372 8.24 15.24 -28.20
N TYR A 373 7.18 15.94 -28.59
CA TYR A 373 5.85 15.36 -28.87
C TYR A 373 5.19 16.06 -30.06
N GLU A 374 4.94 15.33 -31.13
CA GLU A 374 4.10 15.77 -32.26
C GLU A 374 2.76 15.04 -32.22
N GLN A 375 2.77 13.75 -31.89
CA GLN A 375 1.61 12.92 -31.66
C GLN A 375 1.67 12.30 -30.26
N GLU A 376 0.61 12.45 -29.49
CA GLU A 376 0.44 11.76 -28.22
C GLU A 376 -0.37 10.49 -28.43
N PHE A 377 0.04 9.40 -27.79
CA PHE A 377 -0.70 8.14 -27.74
C PHE A 377 -1.34 8.00 -26.37
N ARG A 378 -2.61 7.61 -26.36
CA ARG A 378 -3.35 7.33 -25.10
C ARG A 378 -3.41 5.83 -24.84
N PRO A 379 -3.52 5.42 -23.57
CA PRO A 379 -3.83 4.01 -23.27
C PRO A 379 -5.07 3.56 -24.01
N PHE A 380 -5.06 2.36 -24.56
CA PHE A 380 -6.15 1.82 -25.40
C PHE A 380 -7.55 1.88 -24.77
N TYR A 381 -7.62 1.90 -23.44
CA TYR A 381 -8.87 1.97 -22.66
C TYR A 381 -9.22 3.40 -22.18
N SER A 382 -8.41 4.39 -22.48
CA SER A 382 -8.66 5.77 -22.06
C SER A 382 -9.47 6.50 -23.12
N THR A 383 -10.79 6.52 -22.94
CA THR A 383 -11.69 7.37 -23.69
C THR A 383 -12.06 8.58 -22.85
N LEU A 384 -11.88 9.77 -23.37
CA LEU A 384 -12.38 11.01 -22.78
C LEU A 384 -13.69 11.40 -23.47
N SER A 385 -14.61 11.97 -22.73
CA SER A 385 -15.91 12.43 -23.27
C SER A 385 -15.78 13.52 -24.35
N GLU A 386 -14.62 14.17 -24.44
CA GLU A 386 -14.32 15.21 -25.42
C GLU A 386 -13.81 14.66 -26.78
N ASP A 387 -13.58 13.36 -26.88
CA ASP A 387 -12.93 12.75 -28.06
C ASP A 387 -13.90 12.27 -29.16
N ASP A 388 -15.16 12.70 -29.17
CA ASP A 388 -16.20 12.20 -30.13
C ASP A 388 -16.18 10.66 -30.32
N GLY A 389 -15.70 9.92 -29.32
CA GLY A 389 -15.63 8.47 -29.29
C GLY A 389 -14.35 7.83 -29.81
N ASN A 390 -13.46 8.56 -30.50
CA ASN A 390 -12.20 7.99 -31.00
C ASN A 390 -11.08 9.03 -31.11
N TYR A 391 -10.02 8.87 -30.30
CA TYR A 391 -8.82 9.71 -30.37
C TYR A 391 -7.90 9.35 -31.54
N GLY A 392 -7.95 8.12 -32.03
CA GLY A 392 -7.23 7.63 -33.21
C GLY A 392 -5.82 7.11 -32.95
N ALA A 393 -5.15 7.44 -31.84
CA ALA A 393 -3.80 7.01 -31.54
C ALA A 393 -3.70 6.42 -30.12
N TYR A 394 -3.43 5.13 -30.05
CA TYR A 394 -3.47 4.38 -28.79
C TYR A 394 -2.22 3.53 -28.60
N PHE A 395 -1.96 3.18 -27.33
CA PHE A 395 -0.94 2.20 -26.98
C PHE A 395 -1.47 1.16 -25.99
N SER A 396 -0.87 -0.01 -26.03
CA SER A 396 -1.04 -1.04 -25.01
C SER A 396 0.31 -1.41 -24.40
N LEU A 397 0.30 -1.79 -23.13
CA LEU A 397 1.49 -2.21 -22.41
C LEU A 397 1.48 -3.74 -22.25
N ARG A 398 2.67 -4.31 -22.26
CA ARG A 398 2.92 -5.71 -21.91
C ARG A 398 4.09 -5.75 -20.92
N ARG A 399 3.89 -6.40 -19.80
CA ARG A 399 4.91 -6.57 -18.78
C ARG A 399 5.34 -8.04 -18.74
N GLU A 400 6.64 -8.27 -18.73
CA GLU A 400 7.22 -9.60 -18.60
C GLU A 400 8.27 -9.63 -17.50
N GLN A 401 8.45 -10.79 -16.88
CA GLN A 401 9.55 -10.99 -15.97
C GLN A 401 10.87 -10.94 -16.76
N ARG A 402 11.84 -10.23 -16.23
CA ARG A 402 13.14 -10.08 -16.88
C ARG A 402 13.85 -11.40 -17.05
N SER A 403 14.38 -11.66 -18.24
CA SER A 403 15.23 -12.81 -18.50
C SER A 403 16.62 -12.62 -17.92
N LEU A 404 17.10 -13.60 -17.16
CA LEU A 404 18.47 -13.59 -16.66
C LEU A 404 19.46 -13.87 -17.79
N SER A 405 20.52 -13.05 -17.89
CA SER A 405 21.62 -13.33 -18.79
C SER A 405 22.35 -14.63 -18.41
N GLU A 406 23.08 -15.25 -19.33
CA GLU A 406 23.87 -16.45 -19.03
C GLU A 406 24.89 -16.22 -17.90
N HIS A 407 25.48 -15.05 -17.85
CA HIS A 407 26.38 -14.64 -16.77
C HIS A 407 25.66 -14.60 -15.42
N ALA A 408 24.46 -13.99 -15.35
CA ALA A 408 23.66 -13.92 -14.14
C ALA A 408 23.14 -15.30 -13.68
N ARG A 409 22.85 -16.19 -14.62
CA ARG A 409 22.48 -17.60 -14.30
C ARG A 409 23.66 -18.37 -13.71
N ARG A 410 24.88 -18.12 -14.19
CA ARG A 410 26.08 -18.86 -13.77
C ARG A 410 26.71 -18.31 -12.49
N TYR A 411 26.72 -17.00 -12.30
CA TYR A 411 27.44 -16.35 -11.20
C TYR A 411 26.52 -15.66 -10.18
N GLY A 412 25.20 -15.69 -10.39
CA GLY A 412 24.21 -15.02 -9.57
C GLY A 412 23.96 -13.57 -9.98
N THR A 413 22.90 -13.01 -9.44
CA THR A 413 22.52 -11.60 -9.56
C THR A 413 22.98 -10.82 -8.33
N ARG A 414 23.00 -9.46 -8.42
CA ARG A 414 23.35 -8.57 -7.31
C ARG A 414 22.47 -8.82 -6.06
N THR A 415 21.21 -9.13 -6.30
CA THR A 415 20.22 -9.50 -5.27
C THR A 415 19.30 -10.60 -5.82
N GLY A 416 18.48 -11.23 -4.99
CA GLY A 416 17.48 -12.21 -5.43
C GLY A 416 16.31 -11.62 -6.22
N TYR A 417 16.21 -10.28 -6.31
CA TYR A 417 15.14 -9.60 -7.03
C TYR A 417 15.42 -9.50 -8.54
N ILE A 418 14.57 -10.11 -9.37
CA ILE A 418 14.78 -10.18 -10.82
C ILE A 418 14.19 -8.94 -11.53
N GLY A 419 13.03 -8.45 -11.11
CA GLY A 419 12.34 -7.33 -11.73
C GLY A 419 11.59 -7.69 -13.02
N SER A 420 10.96 -6.68 -13.64
CA SER A 420 10.16 -6.81 -14.86
C SER A 420 10.62 -5.86 -15.96
N GLU A 421 10.25 -6.16 -17.20
CA GLU A 421 10.46 -5.34 -18.40
C GLU A 421 9.10 -4.97 -19.00
N VAL A 422 9.02 -3.76 -19.56
CA VAL A 422 7.78 -3.23 -20.14
C VAL A 422 7.97 -3.02 -21.63
N PHE A 423 7.02 -3.55 -22.39
CA PHE A 423 6.96 -3.40 -23.84
C PHE A 423 5.70 -2.62 -24.22
N VAL A 424 5.82 -1.76 -25.22
CA VAL A 424 4.75 -0.92 -25.76
C VAL A 424 4.43 -1.33 -27.17
N SER A 425 3.13 -1.52 -27.46
CA SER A 425 2.59 -1.69 -28.80
C SER A 425 1.73 -0.48 -29.15
N LEU A 426 1.90 0.04 -30.37
CA LEU A 426 1.18 1.22 -30.86
C LEU A 426 0.05 0.81 -31.81
N VAL A 427 -1.05 1.54 -31.76
CA VAL A 427 -2.17 1.42 -32.68
C VAL A 427 -2.64 2.81 -33.11
N ASP A 428 -2.70 3.04 -34.42
CA ASP A 428 -3.23 4.24 -35.03
C ASP A 428 -4.41 3.87 -35.93
N GLU A 429 -5.51 4.60 -35.86
CA GLU A 429 -6.72 4.34 -36.64
C GLU A 429 -6.48 4.51 -38.15
N ARG A 430 -5.67 5.52 -38.54
CA ARG A 430 -5.52 5.93 -39.95
C ARG A 430 -4.48 5.11 -40.68
N GLN A 431 -3.44 4.70 -40.00
CA GLN A 431 -2.36 3.89 -40.56
C GLN A 431 -1.83 2.93 -39.49
N SER A 432 -2.15 1.66 -39.63
CA SER A 432 -1.65 0.63 -38.71
C SER A 432 -0.22 0.24 -39.12
N PRO A 433 0.73 0.22 -38.16
CA PRO A 433 0.54 0.50 -36.73
C PRO A 433 0.68 1.98 -36.33
N TRP A 434 1.22 2.86 -37.17
CA TRP A 434 1.36 4.32 -36.95
C TRP A 434 1.66 5.06 -38.27
N HIS A 435 1.58 6.39 -38.24
CA HIS A 435 1.88 7.24 -39.40
C HIS A 435 3.36 7.14 -39.80
N SER A 436 3.66 6.97 -41.09
CA SER A 436 5.02 6.74 -41.62
C SER A 436 6.05 7.86 -41.35
N ASP A 437 5.57 9.08 -41.07
CA ASP A 437 6.42 10.21 -40.78
C ASP A 437 6.99 10.21 -39.35
N LEU A 438 6.44 9.41 -38.44
CA LEU A 438 6.88 9.31 -37.05
C LEU A 438 8.14 8.45 -36.96
N LYS A 439 9.21 9.01 -36.40
CA LYS A 439 10.53 8.35 -36.33
C LYS A 439 10.92 7.94 -34.94
N TYR A 440 10.49 8.70 -33.95
CA TYR A 440 10.96 8.55 -32.57
C TYR A 440 9.79 8.43 -31.62
N LEU A 441 9.92 7.54 -30.63
CA LEU A 441 9.00 7.37 -29.52
C LEU A 441 9.69 7.81 -28.24
N THR A 442 9.00 8.59 -27.41
CA THR A 442 9.45 9.07 -26.11
C THR A 442 8.38 8.81 -25.08
N ALA A 443 8.76 8.33 -23.90
CA ALA A 443 7.84 8.05 -22.80
C ALA A 443 8.26 8.77 -21.53
N ASP A 444 7.32 9.45 -20.88
CA ASP A 444 7.46 9.90 -19.50
C ASP A 444 6.93 8.76 -18.62
N VAL A 445 7.78 8.26 -17.72
CA VAL A 445 7.46 7.09 -16.89
C VAL A 445 7.64 7.39 -15.41
N LEU A 446 6.86 6.70 -14.57
CA LEU A 446 7.23 6.50 -13.18
C LEU A 446 8.08 5.24 -13.10
N CYS A 447 9.22 5.36 -12.45
CA CYS A 447 10.14 4.25 -12.29
C CYS A 447 10.63 4.08 -10.84
N THR A 448 11.18 2.91 -10.55
CA THR A 448 11.81 2.57 -9.29
C THR A 448 13.31 2.38 -9.49
N SER A 449 14.08 2.48 -8.41
CA SER A 449 15.52 2.12 -8.40
C SER A 449 15.72 0.60 -8.23
N ARG A 450 14.72 -0.20 -8.56
CA ARG A 450 14.72 -1.65 -8.50
C ARG A 450 15.19 -2.17 -7.14
N ASP A 451 16.30 -2.89 -7.05
CA ASP A 451 16.85 -3.50 -5.84
C ASP A 451 17.88 -2.63 -5.09
N LEU A 452 18.25 -1.47 -5.65
CA LEU A 452 19.23 -0.56 -5.03
C LEU A 452 18.84 -0.10 -3.61
N PRO A 453 17.57 0.14 -3.28
CA PRO A 453 17.16 0.53 -1.92
C PRO A 453 17.60 -0.42 -0.82
N LEU A 454 17.79 -1.71 -1.12
CA LEU A 454 18.28 -2.69 -0.15
C LEU A 454 19.71 -2.42 0.35
N MET A 455 20.44 -1.57 -0.38
CA MET A 455 21.81 -1.18 -0.01
C MET A 455 21.85 0.05 0.89
N LEU A 456 20.72 0.72 1.14
CA LEU A 456 20.63 1.85 2.06
C LEU A 456 20.69 1.35 3.51
N LEU A 457 21.47 2.05 4.32
CA LEU A 457 21.55 1.77 5.75
C LEU A 457 20.54 2.63 6.49
N GLN A 458 19.84 2.04 7.44
CA GLN A 458 18.92 2.71 8.34
C GLN A 458 19.67 3.67 9.28
N ASP A 459 19.05 4.78 9.69
CA ASP A 459 19.55 5.76 10.67
C ASP A 459 20.84 6.53 10.30
N GLN A 460 21.23 6.59 9.05
CA GLN A 460 22.47 7.25 8.64
C GLN A 460 22.30 8.61 7.94
N GLY A 461 21.24 9.37 8.15
CA GLY A 461 21.11 10.71 7.55
C GLY A 461 21.46 10.74 6.05
N ASN A 462 21.00 9.73 5.29
CA ASN A 462 21.56 9.38 3.99
C ASN A 462 20.84 10.07 2.82
N PHE A 463 19.92 10.99 3.10
CA PHE A 463 19.14 11.64 2.05
C PHE A 463 19.43 13.13 2.00
N VAL A 464 19.40 13.65 0.77
CA VAL A 464 19.53 15.05 0.45
C VAL A 464 18.23 15.50 -0.18
N MET A 465 17.72 16.63 0.26
CA MET A 465 16.57 17.32 -0.34
C MET A 465 17.03 18.63 -1.00
N PRO A 466 16.17 19.24 -1.83
CA PRO A 466 16.49 20.55 -2.42
C PRO A 466 16.87 21.59 -1.35
N ASP A 467 17.89 22.39 -1.62
CA ASP A 467 18.46 23.39 -0.68
C ASP A 467 17.46 24.47 -0.24
N SER A 468 16.34 24.62 -0.97
CA SER A 468 15.27 25.56 -0.63
C SER A 468 14.44 25.15 0.61
N ILE A 469 14.62 23.92 1.11
CA ILE A 469 13.87 23.39 2.24
C ILE A 469 14.72 23.54 3.51
N PRO A 470 14.21 24.18 4.59
CA PRO A 470 14.97 24.44 5.81
C PRO A 470 15.07 23.19 6.69
N ILE A 471 15.88 22.23 6.26
CA ILE A 471 16.19 21.00 6.98
C ILE A 471 17.70 20.84 7.22
N GLN A 472 18.05 20.22 8.34
CA GLN A 472 19.42 19.86 8.68
C GLN A 472 19.81 18.55 8.03
N GLN A 473 18.96 17.55 8.19
CA GLN A 473 19.15 16.18 7.66
C GLN A 473 17.84 15.46 7.50
N VAL A 474 17.87 14.39 6.69
CA VAL A 474 16.78 13.44 6.54
C VAL A 474 17.27 12.08 6.99
N THR A 475 16.56 11.47 7.95
CA THR A 475 16.89 10.15 8.49
C THR A 475 15.75 9.17 8.26
N LEU A 476 16.07 7.89 8.00
CA LEU A 476 15.05 6.86 7.91
C LEU A 476 14.76 6.29 9.30
N LYS A 477 13.52 6.42 9.76
CA LYS A 477 13.05 5.82 11.02
C LYS A 477 12.66 4.36 10.85
N LYS A 478 12.13 4.00 9.65
CA LYS A 478 11.69 2.64 9.33
C LYS A 478 11.96 2.33 7.87
N GLY A 479 12.32 1.09 7.56
CA GLY A 479 12.64 0.65 6.20
C GLY A 479 14.13 0.87 5.86
N PRO A 480 14.50 0.83 4.57
CA PRO A 480 13.64 0.60 3.41
C PRO A 480 13.11 -0.85 3.34
N THR A 481 11.88 -1.01 2.84
CA THR A 481 11.34 -2.34 2.56
C THR A 481 11.96 -2.94 1.31
N PRO A 482 12.07 -4.27 1.22
CA PRO A 482 12.47 -4.91 -0.03
C PRO A 482 11.43 -4.66 -1.12
N PRO A 483 11.84 -4.34 -2.34
CA PRO A 483 10.93 -4.30 -3.48
C PRO A 483 10.38 -5.70 -3.72
N ARG A 484 9.11 -5.77 -4.17
CA ARG A 484 8.45 -7.04 -4.45
C ARG A 484 8.02 -7.09 -5.91
N PRO A 485 8.07 -8.27 -6.57
CA PRO A 485 7.55 -8.43 -7.92
C PRO A 485 6.03 -8.16 -7.95
N ALA A 486 5.50 -7.99 -9.14
CA ALA A 486 4.05 -7.85 -9.33
C ALA A 486 3.29 -9.02 -8.69
N LEU A 487 2.12 -8.72 -8.10
CA LEU A 487 1.29 -9.73 -7.44
C LEU A 487 0.58 -10.65 -8.45
N ALA A 488 0.37 -10.16 -9.68
CA ALA A 488 -0.33 -10.89 -10.74
C ALA A 488 0.58 -11.94 -11.37
N ASP A 489 0.42 -13.19 -10.96
CA ASP A 489 1.01 -14.34 -11.64
C ASP A 489 -0.09 -15.36 -11.99
N GLY A 490 -0.25 -15.65 -13.27
CA GLY A 490 -1.10 -16.71 -13.82
C GLY A 490 -2.53 -16.76 -13.23
N MET A 491 -2.82 -17.78 -12.44
CA MET A 491 -4.15 -18.00 -11.84
C MET A 491 -4.56 -16.94 -10.80
N ILE A 492 -3.59 -16.26 -10.17
CA ILE A 492 -3.87 -15.22 -9.17
C ILE A 492 -4.54 -14.02 -9.87
N ALA A 493 -4.07 -13.66 -11.07
CA ALA A 493 -4.67 -12.59 -11.87
C ALA A 493 -6.16 -12.83 -12.15
N TRP A 494 -6.52 -14.05 -12.47
CA TRP A 494 -7.93 -14.41 -12.74
C TRP A 494 -8.79 -14.38 -11.47
N ARG A 495 -8.25 -14.86 -10.35
CA ARG A 495 -8.94 -14.76 -9.04
C ARG A 495 -9.18 -13.31 -8.66
N LEU A 496 -8.23 -12.41 -8.91
CA LEU A 496 -8.43 -10.99 -8.66
C LEU A 496 -9.57 -10.42 -9.52
N ILE A 497 -9.59 -10.72 -10.83
CA ILE A 497 -10.64 -10.24 -11.75
C ILE A 497 -12.03 -10.69 -11.26
N SER A 498 -12.17 -11.95 -10.85
CA SER A 498 -13.43 -12.45 -10.30
C SER A 498 -13.78 -11.79 -8.96
N GLN A 499 -12.79 -11.45 -8.15
CA GLN A 499 -12.98 -10.78 -6.86
C GLN A 499 -13.29 -9.28 -7.00
N LEU A 500 -12.81 -8.59 -8.04
CA LEU A 500 -13.15 -7.18 -8.31
C LEU A 500 -14.64 -6.97 -8.56
N GLN A 501 -15.37 -8.03 -8.93
CA GLN A 501 -16.83 -8.02 -9.08
C GLN A 501 -17.57 -8.31 -7.76
N LEU A 502 -16.85 -8.65 -6.67
CA LEU A 502 -17.49 -8.96 -5.39
C LEU A 502 -18.12 -7.71 -4.78
N ASN A 503 -19.44 -7.75 -4.70
CA ASN A 503 -20.19 -6.87 -3.81
C ASN A 503 -19.95 -7.31 -2.36
N TYR A 504 -20.07 -6.38 -1.39
CA TYR A 504 -20.12 -6.71 0.04
C TYR A 504 -21.15 -7.81 0.36
N LEU A 505 -22.14 -8.01 -0.50
CA LEU A 505 -23.14 -9.07 -0.41
C LEU A 505 -22.54 -10.48 -0.43
N SER A 506 -21.42 -10.69 -1.11
CA SER A 506 -20.73 -12.00 -1.10
C SER A 506 -20.00 -12.30 0.21
N LEU A 507 -19.75 -11.27 1.02
CA LEU A 507 -19.24 -11.38 2.39
C LEU A 507 -20.38 -11.59 3.42
N MET A 508 -21.64 -11.38 3.00
CA MET A 508 -22.86 -11.48 3.84
C MET A 508 -23.44 -12.91 3.92
N ASP A 509 -22.75 -13.92 3.42
CA ASP A 509 -23.21 -15.32 3.58
C ASP A 509 -23.40 -15.62 5.07
N GLY A 510 -24.59 -16.05 5.41
CA GLY A 510 -25.11 -16.12 6.79
C GLY A 510 -24.36 -17.02 7.77
N ASP A 511 -23.30 -17.71 7.34
CA ASP A 511 -22.40 -18.47 8.19
C ASP A 511 -21.12 -17.65 8.48
N PRO A 512 -20.84 -17.30 9.75
CA PRO A 512 -19.65 -16.54 10.12
C PRO A 512 -18.33 -17.18 9.70
N GLN A 513 -18.27 -18.49 9.54
CA GLN A 513 -17.07 -19.20 9.08
C GLN A 513 -16.85 -19.05 7.58
N GLN A 514 -17.91 -19.04 6.78
CA GLN A 514 -17.86 -18.80 5.34
C GLN A 514 -17.49 -17.34 5.05
N GLY A 515 -18.04 -16.38 5.80
CA GLY A 515 -17.66 -14.97 5.71
C GLY A 515 -16.17 -14.76 5.97
N ALA A 516 -15.61 -15.43 6.98
CA ALA A 516 -14.17 -15.39 7.25
C ALA A 516 -13.35 -16.05 6.13
N ALA A 517 -13.82 -17.13 5.51
CA ALA A 517 -13.14 -17.79 4.40
C ALA A 517 -13.06 -16.86 3.17
N SER A 518 -14.15 -16.18 2.82
CA SER A 518 -14.22 -15.21 1.73
C SER A 518 -13.28 -14.02 1.99
N LEU A 519 -13.26 -13.50 3.23
CA LEU A 519 -12.36 -12.42 3.62
C LEU A 519 -10.89 -12.86 3.54
N ARG A 520 -10.54 -14.07 4.02
CA ARG A 520 -9.18 -14.63 3.90
C ARG A 520 -8.74 -14.79 2.44
N GLN A 521 -9.65 -15.20 1.56
CA GLN A 521 -9.37 -15.27 0.11
C GLN A 521 -9.06 -13.87 -0.46
N LEU A 522 -9.85 -12.87 -0.12
CA LEU A 522 -9.59 -11.48 -0.51
C LEU A 522 -8.22 -10.99 0.00
N LEU A 523 -7.94 -11.15 1.29
CA LEU A 523 -6.67 -10.75 1.88
C LEU A 523 -5.48 -11.49 1.25
N GLY A 524 -5.66 -12.77 0.90
CA GLY A 524 -4.64 -13.60 0.24
C GLY A 524 -4.26 -13.16 -1.17
N LEU A 525 -5.07 -12.29 -1.80
CA LEU A 525 -4.70 -11.68 -3.09
C LEU A 525 -3.67 -10.55 -2.94
N TYR A 526 -3.67 -9.87 -1.80
CA TYR A 526 -2.80 -8.72 -1.53
C TYR A 526 -1.62 -9.07 -0.61
N GLY A 527 -1.81 -10.07 0.26
CA GLY A 527 -0.75 -10.57 1.14
C GLY A 527 0.14 -11.59 0.42
N ASN A 528 1.46 -11.49 0.60
CA ASN A 528 2.38 -12.50 0.10
C ASN A 528 2.27 -13.78 0.94
N LEU A 529 1.52 -14.76 0.45
CA LEU A 529 1.32 -16.05 1.12
C LEU A 529 2.61 -16.89 1.24
N SER A 530 3.66 -16.56 0.49
CA SER A 530 4.97 -17.19 0.64
C SER A 530 5.70 -16.73 1.91
N GLU A 531 5.27 -15.60 2.50
CA GLU A 531 5.76 -15.14 3.79
C GLU A 531 4.97 -15.79 4.93
N PRO A 532 5.59 -16.64 5.77
CA PRO A 532 4.87 -17.39 6.81
C PRO A 532 4.12 -16.51 7.82
N ALA A 533 4.65 -15.33 8.12
CA ALA A 533 4.02 -14.37 9.03
C ALA A 533 2.72 -13.81 8.44
N THR A 534 2.73 -13.37 7.19
CA THR A 534 1.57 -12.87 6.46
C THR A 534 0.50 -13.96 6.29
N ALA A 535 0.92 -15.18 5.92
CA ALA A 535 0.01 -16.31 5.78
C ALA A 535 -0.70 -16.65 7.11
N LYS A 536 0.04 -16.68 8.24
CA LYS A 536 -0.54 -16.90 9.58
C LYS A 536 -1.50 -15.78 9.96
N GLN A 537 -1.14 -14.52 9.73
CA GLN A 537 -1.98 -13.37 10.02
C GLN A 537 -3.32 -13.45 9.29
N ILE A 538 -3.32 -13.79 8.00
CA ILE A 538 -4.54 -13.99 7.21
C ILE A 538 -5.36 -15.15 7.76
N GLN A 539 -4.75 -16.28 8.10
CA GLN A 539 -5.42 -17.42 8.73
C GLN A 539 -5.95 -17.10 10.12
N GLY A 540 -5.41 -16.10 10.80
CA GLY A 540 -5.87 -15.60 12.09
C GLY A 540 -7.25 -14.97 12.07
N VAL A 541 -7.81 -14.62 10.92
CA VAL A 541 -9.21 -14.18 10.78
C VAL A 541 -10.12 -15.40 10.92
N ARG A 542 -10.86 -15.49 12.04
CA ARG A 542 -11.65 -16.68 12.39
C ARG A 542 -13.12 -16.57 12.03
N HIS A 543 -13.73 -15.44 12.34
CA HIS A 543 -15.14 -15.17 12.03
C HIS A 543 -15.30 -13.78 11.45
N CYS A 544 -16.19 -13.65 10.48
CA CYS A 544 -16.61 -12.38 9.91
C CYS A 544 -18.12 -12.46 9.66
N GLN A 545 -18.90 -11.68 10.37
CA GLN A 545 -20.35 -11.65 10.25
C GLN A 545 -20.79 -10.25 9.89
N LEU A 546 -21.67 -10.14 8.92
CA LEU A 546 -22.27 -8.89 8.49
C LEU A 546 -23.78 -8.92 8.78
N CYS A 547 -24.24 -8.02 9.63
CA CYS A 547 -25.64 -7.92 10.03
C CYS A 547 -26.23 -6.59 9.56
N PRO A 548 -27.42 -6.56 8.94
CA PRO A 548 -28.09 -5.31 8.62
C PRO A 548 -28.60 -4.65 9.90
N VAL A 549 -28.32 -3.34 10.03
CA VAL A 549 -28.75 -2.53 11.18
C VAL A 549 -29.40 -1.25 10.72
N TYR A 550 -30.26 -0.68 11.59
CA TYR A 550 -30.86 0.62 11.37
C TYR A 550 -30.44 1.55 12.50
N ARG A 551 -29.77 2.65 12.17
CA ARG A 551 -29.31 3.62 13.15
C ARG A 551 -29.48 5.04 12.63
N ARG A 552 -29.39 6.01 13.55
CA ARG A 552 -29.28 7.41 13.21
C ARG A 552 -27.93 7.63 12.52
N VAL A 553 -27.95 8.36 11.40
CA VAL A 553 -26.73 8.76 10.68
C VAL A 553 -25.92 9.71 11.56
N PRO A 554 -24.60 9.49 11.74
CA PRO A 554 -23.77 10.29 12.65
C PRO A 554 -23.37 11.67 12.11
N GLU A 555 -23.87 12.08 10.95
CA GLU A 555 -23.53 13.37 10.35
C GLU A 555 -24.29 14.55 10.98
N PRO A 556 -23.68 15.77 11.05
CA PRO A 556 -24.38 16.97 11.46
C PRO A 556 -25.48 17.34 10.45
N GLY A 557 -26.74 17.44 10.92
CA GLY A 557 -27.88 17.70 10.05
C GLY A 557 -29.20 17.27 10.68
N PRO A 558 -30.28 17.17 9.88
CA PRO A 558 -31.55 16.66 10.37
C PRO A 558 -31.39 15.20 10.84
N ILE A 559 -32.22 14.79 11.80
CA ILE A 559 -32.23 13.43 12.33
C ILE A 559 -32.72 12.49 11.23
N VAL A 560 -31.80 11.74 10.62
CA VAL A 560 -32.11 10.76 9.59
C VAL A 560 -31.67 9.39 10.07
N PHE A 561 -32.57 8.39 9.92
CA PHE A 561 -32.24 7.00 10.14
C PHE A 561 -31.93 6.35 8.79
N ALA A 562 -30.82 5.67 8.71
CA ALA A 562 -30.43 4.93 7.52
C ALA A 562 -30.20 3.44 7.83
N ARG A 563 -30.27 2.64 6.78
CA ARG A 563 -29.84 1.24 6.83
C ARG A 563 -28.33 1.20 6.78
N GLY A 564 -27.74 0.44 7.69
CA GLY A 564 -26.31 0.20 7.76
C GLY A 564 -25.98 -1.27 7.85
N ILE A 565 -24.69 -1.57 7.95
CA ILE A 565 -24.14 -2.91 8.10
C ILE A 565 -23.25 -2.91 9.35
N ALA A 566 -23.61 -3.71 10.35
CA ALA A 566 -22.73 -4.03 11.45
C ALA A 566 -21.83 -5.21 11.05
N ILE A 567 -20.54 -5.08 11.32
CA ILE A 567 -19.51 -6.04 10.95
C ILE A 567 -18.84 -6.52 12.24
N ASP A 568 -19.02 -7.80 12.56
CA ASP A 568 -18.37 -8.43 13.69
C ASP A 568 -17.22 -9.30 13.20
N LEU A 569 -15.99 -8.87 13.50
CA LEU A 569 -14.76 -9.55 13.11
C LEU A 569 -14.08 -10.17 14.33
N THR A 570 -13.85 -11.48 14.30
CA THR A 570 -13.12 -12.18 15.37
C THR A 570 -11.80 -12.73 14.83
N VAL A 571 -10.72 -12.44 15.55
CA VAL A 571 -9.37 -12.84 15.19
C VAL A 571 -8.71 -13.68 16.29
N ASP A 572 -7.71 -14.46 15.92
CA ASP A 572 -6.83 -15.17 16.82
C ASP A 572 -5.50 -14.40 16.94
N GLU A 573 -5.27 -13.73 18.07
CA GLU A 573 -4.05 -12.91 18.28
C GLU A 573 -2.76 -13.70 18.19
N ARG A 574 -2.76 -15.00 18.47
CA ARG A 574 -1.58 -15.86 18.34
C ARG A 574 -1.06 -15.94 16.91
N ALA A 575 -1.93 -15.68 15.95
CA ALA A 575 -1.57 -15.61 14.54
C ALA A 575 -0.88 -14.29 14.14
N PHE A 576 -0.97 -13.26 14.99
CA PHE A 576 -0.40 -11.92 14.76
C PHE A 576 0.96 -11.73 15.45
N SER A 577 1.81 -12.75 15.42
CA SER A 577 3.14 -12.69 16.06
C SER A 577 3.94 -11.46 15.64
N GLY A 578 4.21 -10.52 16.58
CA GLY A 578 4.95 -9.28 16.32
C GLY A 578 4.14 -8.12 15.77
N SER A 579 2.80 -8.25 15.65
CA SER A 579 1.89 -7.18 15.22
C SER A 579 0.60 -7.18 16.05
N SER A 580 -0.11 -6.05 16.09
CA SER A 580 -1.44 -5.96 16.69
C SER A 580 -2.54 -6.19 15.64
N PRO A 581 -3.59 -6.97 15.95
CA PRO A 581 -4.75 -7.11 15.08
C PRO A 581 -5.52 -5.79 14.90
N TYR A 582 -5.34 -4.82 15.80
CA TYR A 582 -5.96 -3.50 15.71
C TYR A 582 -5.64 -2.79 14.37
N LEU A 583 -4.36 -2.84 13.94
CA LEU A 583 -3.96 -2.16 12.70
C LEU A 583 -4.63 -2.77 11.46
N LEU A 584 -4.74 -4.10 11.38
CA LEU A 584 -5.52 -4.75 10.32
C LEU A 584 -7.00 -4.35 10.40
N GLY A 585 -7.56 -4.34 11.61
CA GLY A 585 -8.94 -3.92 11.86
C GLY A 585 -9.22 -2.52 11.36
N SER A 586 -8.35 -1.55 11.65
CA SER A 586 -8.50 -0.16 11.19
C SER A 586 -8.46 -0.03 9.65
N VAL A 587 -7.63 -0.83 8.98
CA VAL A 587 -7.60 -0.88 7.51
C VAL A 587 -8.87 -1.53 6.95
N LEU A 588 -9.35 -2.60 7.56
CA LEU A 588 -10.59 -3.28 7.14
C LEU A 588 -11.84 -2.42 7.36
N GLU A 589 -11.90 -1.67 8.47
CA GLU A 589 -12.98 -0.72 8.69
C GLU A 589 -13.07 0.29 7.55
N ARG A 590 -11.92 0.87 7.14
CA ARG A 590 -11.85 1.79 6.02
C ARG A 590 -12.18 1.13 4.68
N LEU A 591 -11.79 -0.12 4.47
CA LEU A 591 -12.17 -0.90 3.30
C LEU A 591 -13.68 -1.07 3.22
N PHE A 592 -14.30 -1.53 4.30
CA PHE A 592 -15.74 -1.80 4.32
C PHE A 592 -16.56 -0.52 4.15
N SER A 593 -16.16 0.59 4.76
CA SER A 593 -16.85 1.87 4.58
C SER A 593 -16.81 2.38 3.13
N ARG A 594 -15.78 2.00 2.36
CA ARG A 594 -15.68 2.34 0.94
C ARG A 594 -16.42 1.39 0.01
N LEU A 595 -16.72 0.18 0.46
CA LEU A 595 -17.51 -0.78 -0.33
C LEU A 595 -19.00 -0.42 -0.36
N VAL A 596 -19.51 0.26 0.66
CA VAL A 596 -20.93 0.62 0.76
C VAL A 596 -21.22 1.98 0.15
N ALA A 597 -22.45 2.14 -0.33
CA ALA A 597 -22.92 3.37 -0.97
C ALA A 597 -23.10 4.50 0.04
N ILE A 598 -23.12 5.75 -0.47
CA ILE A 598 -23.25 6.96 0.34
C ILE A 598 -24.54 7.02 1.18
N ASN A 599 -25.56 6.25 0.81
CA ASN A 599 -26.84 6.17 1.55
C ASN A 599 -26.82 5.09 2.65
N THR A 600 -25.67 4.45 2.87
CA THR A 600 -25.49 3.34 3.81
C THR A 600 -24.28 3.64 4.68
N PHE A 601 -24.27 3.15 5.89
CA PHE A 601 -23.11 3.24 6.78
C PHE A 601 -22.61 1.86 7.18
N THR A 602 -21.38 1.79 7.66
CA THR A 602 -20.79 0.62 8.30
C THR A 602 -20.39 0.94 9.72
N GLU A 603 -20.65 0.04 10.64
CA GLU A 603 -20.05 0.01 11.97
C GLU A 603 -19.28 -1.30 12.13
N MET A 604 -18.15 -1.30 12.83
CA MET A 604 -17.33 -2.50 12.93
C MET A 604 -16.86 -2.72 14.36
N THR A 605 -16.98 -3.98 14.81
CA THR A 605 -16.42 -4.47 16.08
C THR A 605 -15.34 -5.50 15.79
N LEU A 606 -14.15 -5.29 16.35
CA LEU A 606 -13.05 -6.24 16.29
C LEU A 606 -12.90 -6.92 17.65
N SER A 607 -12.97 -8.24 17.65
CA SER A 607 -12.82 -9.07 18.85
C SER A 607 -11.69 -10.07 18.69
N SER A 608 -11.05 -10.41 19.80
CA SER A 608 -10.05 -11.46 19.90
C SER A 608 -10.60 -12.66 20.64
N GLN A 609 -10.19 -13.86 20.24
CA GLN A 609 -10.50 -15.08 21.00
C GLN A 609 -9.85 -15.10 22.39
N GLN A 610 -8.77 -14.33 22.60
CA GLN A 610 -7.98 -14.32 23.83
C GLN A 610 -8.43 -13.27 24.84
N ARG A 611 -8.74 -12.07 24.40
CA ARG A 611 -9.05 -10.93 25.30
C ARG A 611 -10.40 -10.26 25.08
N GLY A 612 -11.25 -10.81 24.19
CA GLY A 612 -12.56 -10.25 23.89
C GLY A 612 -12.48 -9.06 22.94
N GLU A 613 -13.30 -8.03 23.15
CA GLU A 613 -13.36 -6.84 22.32
C GLU A 613 -12.03 -6.06 22.37
N ILE A 614 -11.48 -5.78 21.18
CA ILE A 614 -10.26 -4.99 20.99
C ILE A 614 -10.61 -3.56 20.63
N ALA A 615 -11.56 -3.41 19.70
CA ALA A 615 -11.88 -2.12 19.12
C ALA A 615 -13.32 -2.08 18.61
N HIS A 616 -13.94 -0.91 18.77
CA HIS A 616 -15.23 -0.60 18.18
C HIS A 616 -15.15 0.71 17.39
N TRP A 617 -15.44 0.64 16.09
CA TRP A 617 -15.55 1.82 15.23
C TRP A 617 -17.01 2.19 15.06
N GLN A 618 -17.30 3.46 15.38
CA GLN A 618 -18.64 4.02 15.23
C GLN A 618 -19.09 4.04 13.77
N ALA A 619 -20.40 4.18 13.57
CA ALA A 619 -21.01 4.25 12.26
C ALA A 619 -20.34 5.29 11.35
N ARG A 620 -19.88 4.85 10.19
CA ARG A 620 -19.25 5.67 9.15
C ARG A 620 -20.02 5.56 7.85
N VAL A 621 -20.39 6.69 7.30
CA VAL A 621 -21.11 6.76 6.02
C VAL A 621 -20.23 6.27 4.87
N GLY A 622 -20.82 5.55 3.94
CA GLY A 622 -20.15 5.05 2.75
C GLY A 622 -19.68 6.16 1.83
N LYS A 623 -18.65 5.86 1.02
CA LYS A 623 -18.09 6.83 0.05
C LYS A 623 -18.37 6.43 -1.41
N ARG A 624 -18.99 5.28 -1.67
CA ARG A 624 -19.26 4.82 -3.03
C ARG A 624 -20.46 5.56 -3.61
N THR A 625 -20.26 6.24 -4.73
CA THR A 625 -21.35 6.87 -5.49
C THR A 625 -22.27 5.81 -6.09
N LEU A 626 -23.57 6.08 -6.08
CA LEU A 626 -24.56 5.30 -6.82
C LEU A 626 -24.54 5.80 -8.27
N ILE A 627 -23.90 5.07 -9.15
CA ILE A 627 -23.98 5.30 -10.61
C ILE A 627 -24.71 4.13 -11.21
#